data_dd2e0e28af57cf3f471b1cf979c41ac0
#
_entry.id   dd2e0e28af57cf3f471b1cf979c41ac0
#
_cell.length_a   1.000
_cell.length_b   1.000
_cell.length_c   1.000
_cell.angle_alpha   90.00
_cell.angle_beta   90.00
_cell.angle_gamma   90.00
#
_symmetry.space_group_name_H-M   'P 1'
#
loop_
_entity.id
_entity.type
_entity.pdbx_description
1 polymer ?
#
loop_
_entity_poly.entity_id
_entity_poly.type
_entity_poly.pdbx_seq_one_letter_code
_entity_poly.pdbx_strand_id
1 'polypeptide(L)'
;MNRQWLLHERPVGMIGPEHFQYVETEIPEPGDGEVLIRNLMFSFDPTQRGWTMDRESYLPPVQIGEPMRAGCVAQVVKSNHPDFSAGQMVQATNGWQDYAVVDPAHPPSSLRAMPEGAPSEMMLSVLGVTGLTAYFGLLDLGDPQPGETVLVSGAAGATGSVAGQIAKIKGCRVVGIAGGPEKCAWLTEEAVSYTHLTLP
;
A
#
# COMPACT_ATOMS: atom_id res chain seq x y z
N MET A 1 -2.99 11.04 23.10
CA MET A 1 -1.61 11.12 22.59
C MET A 1 -1.58 10.54 21.19
N ASN A 2 -0.81 11.14 20.29
CA ASN A 2 -0.55 10.68 18.92
C ASN A 2 0.86 10.10 18.88
N ARG A 3 0.98 8.79 18.68
CA ARG A 3 2.27 8.09 18.52
C ARG A 3 2.69 8.19 17.06
N GLN A 4 3.94 8.56 16.80
CA GLN A 4 4.45 8.77 15.45
C GLN A 4 5.87 8.20 15.31
N TRP A 5 6.15 7.68 14.11
CA TRP A 5 7.49 7.31 13.69
C TRP A 5 7.94 8.28 12.58
N LEU A 6 8.85 9.16 12.93
CA LEU A 6 9.38 10.19 12.04
C LEU A 6 10.62 9.68 11.29
N LEU A 7 10.78 10.09 10.04
CA LEU A 7 12.07 9.91 9.36
C LEU A 7 13.11 10.81 10.05
N HIS A 8 14.11 10.21 10.69
CA HIS A 8 15.16 10.91 11.43
C HIS A 8 16.40 11.13 10.60
N GLU A 9 16.79 10.11 9.83
CA GLU A 9 17.98 10.13 8.98
C GLU A 9 17.69 9.39 7.67
N ARG A 10 18.31 9.86 6.56
CA ARG A 10 18.17 9.18 5.28
C ARG A 10 19.08 7.96 5.21
N PRO A 11 18.52 6.75 5.01
CA PRO A 11 19.30 5.51 5.03
C PRO A 11 20.24 5.43 3.83
N VAL A 12 21.52 5.11 4.09
CA VAL A 12 22.51 4.70 3.10
C VAL A 12 22.67 3.19 3.18
N GLY A 13 22.29 2.45 2.12
CA GLY A 13 22.26 0.98 2.14
C GLY A 13 20.98 0.42 2.76
N MET A 14 21.10 -0.54 3.65
CA MET A 14 19.95 -1.15 4.33
C MET A 14 19.30 -0.18 5.29
N ILE A 15 17.98 -0.24 5.36
CA ILE A 15 17.18 0.53 6.33
C ILE A 15 17.21 -0.18 7.68
N GLY A 16 17.37 0.58 8.74
CA GLY A 16 17.36 0.09 10.12
C GLY A 16 16.55 1.00 11.04
N PRO A 17 16.28 0.59 12.28
CA PRO A 17 15.50 1.36 13.24
C PRO A 17 16.12 2.73 13.58
N GLU A 18 17.44 2.88 13.47
CA GLU A 18 18.19 4.12 13.70
C GLU A 18 17.79 5.27 12.77
N HIS A 19 17.21 4.95 11.61
CA HIS A 19 16.75 5.94 10.63
C HIS A 19 15.39 6.57 11.00
N PHE A 20 14.76 6.08 12.07
CA PHE A 20 13.46 6.55 12.52
C PHE A 20 13.50 6.99 13.98
N GLN A 21 12.71 8.00 14.30
CA GLN A 21 12.52 8.48 15.65
C GLN A 21 11.06 8.27 16.09
N TYR A 22 10.87 7.57 17.21
CA TYR A 22 9.58 7.48 17.86
C TYR A 22 9.33 8.74 18.69
N VAL A 23 8.14 9.32 18.55
CA VAL A 23 7.69 10.49 19.33
C VAL A 23 6.22 10.33 19.70
N GLU A 24 5.84 10.98 20.80
CA GLU A 24 4.45 11.14 21.22
C GLU A 24 4.11 12.63 21.27
N THR A 25 3.02 13.00 20.60
CA THR A 25 2.54 14.38 20.51
C THR A 25 1.10 14.48 20.98
N GLU A 26 0.57 15.68 21.07
CA GLU A 26 -0.86 15.88 21.22
C GLU A 26 -1.60 15.46 19.93
N ILE A 27 -2.86 15.04 20.06
CA ILE A 27 -3.71 14.77 18.90
C ILE A 27 -4.02 16.11 18.25
N PRO A 28 -3.74 16.29 16.95
CA PRO A 28 -3.99 17.55 16.27
C PRO A 28 -5.49 17.81 16.09
N GLU A 29 -5.87 19.07 15.92
CA GLU A 29 -7.22 19.49 15.61
C GLU A 29 -7.34 19.88 14.13
N PRO A 30 -8.40 19.46 13.42
CA PRO A 30 -8.59 19.81 12.02
C PRO A 30 -9.05 21.26 11.88
N GLY A 31 -8.42 22.00 10.96
CA GLY A 31 -8.85 23.32 10.50
C GLY A 31 -10.03 23.26 9.52
N ASP A 32 -10.37 24.41 8.91
CA ASP A 32 -11.44 24.50 7.92
C ASP A 32 -11.14 23.63 6.69
N GLY A 33 -12.09 22.79 6.29
CA GLY A 33 -11.96 21.87 5.17
C GLY A 33 -11.11 20.63 5.46
N GLU A 34 -10.57 20.49 6.66
CA GLU A 34 -9.72 19.35 7.05
C GLU A 34 -10.48 18.26 7.80
N VAL A 35 -9.89 17.09 7.82
CA VAL A 35 -10.44 15.88 8.46
C VAL A 35 -9.40 15.27 9.39
N LEU A 36 -9.74 15.08 10.67
CA LEU A 36 -8.96 14.28 11.61
C LEU A 36 -9.34 12.82 11.46
N ILE A 37 -8.36 11.99 11.15
CA ILE A 37 -8.51 10.54 11.04
C ILE A 37 -7.67 9.82 12.08
N ARG A 38 -8.13 8.63 12.48
CA ARG A 38 -7.39 7.66 13.28
C ARG A 38 -7.02 6.48 12.41
N ASN A 39 -5.73 6.18 12.29
CA ASN A 39 -5.24 5.01 11.58
C ASN A 39 -5.61 3.72 12.34
N LEU A 40 -6.14 2.76 11.62
CA LEU A 40 -6.44 1.41 12.10
C LEU A 40 -5.46 0.39 11.55
N MET A 41 -5.04 0.58 10.30
CA MET A 41 -4.06 -0.24 9.59
C MET A 41 -3.21 0.62 8.67
N PHE A 42 -1.98 0.23 8.41
CA PHE A 42 -1.17 0.75 7.32
C PHE A 42 -0.34 -0.36 6.65
N SER A 43 -0.01 -0.16 5.38
CA SER A 43 0.76 -1.11 4.60
C SER A 43 2.26 -0.86 4.73
N PHE A 44 3.04 -1.95 4.60
CA PHE A 44 4.47 -1.90 4.38
C PHE A 44 4.75 -2.23 2.92
N ASP A 45 5.22 -1.25 2.17
CA ASP A 45 5.47 -1.38 0.74
C ASP A 45 6.92 -1.07 0.40
N PRO A 46 7.55 -1.80 -0.56
CA PRO A 46 8.93 -1.53 -0.98
C PRO A 46 9.16 -0.09 -1.46
N THR A 47 8.14 0.58 -1.99
CA THR A 47 8.19 1.98 -2.43
C THR A 47 8.53 2.94 -1.29
N GLN A 48 8.21 2.59 -0.03
CA GLN A 48 8.53 3.41 1.15
C GLN A 48 10.04 3.62 1.27
N ARG A 49 10.86 2.63 0.90
CA ARG A 49 12.32 2.81 0.85
C ARG A 49 12.73 3.90 -0.14
N GLY A 50 12.04 4.01 -1.27
CA GLY A 50 12.25 5.06 -2.26
C GLY A 50 11.91 6.45 -1.72
N TRP A 51 10.86 6.58 -0.91
CA TRP A 51 10.43 7.85 -0.34
C TRP A 51 11.35 8.39 0.76
N THR A 52 12.23 7.57 1.33
CA THR A 52 13.28 8.04 2.25
C THR A 52 14.47 8.68 1.53
N MET A 53 14.57 8.52 0.21
CA MET A 53 15.66 9.10 -0.58
C MET A 53 15.33 10.53 -1.00
N ASP A 54 16.31 11.44 -0.91
CA ASP A 54 16.18 12.82 -1.40
C ASP A 54 16.43 12.86 -2.91
N ARG A 55 15.42 12.42 -3.67
CA ARG A 55 15.45 12.44 -5.13
C ARG A 55 14.06 12.69 -5.68
N GLU A 56 14.00 13.30 -6.86
CA GLU A 56 12.74 13.46 -7.59
C GLU A 56 12.13 12.10 -7.96
N SER A 57 10.83 11.96 -7.73
CA SER A 57 10.05 10.76 -8.03
C SER A 57 8.58 11.17 -8.26
N TYR A 58 7.69 10.20 -8.51
CA TYR A 58 6.25 10.44 -8.67
C TYR A 58 5.56 11.04 -7.43
N LEU A 59 6.18 10.94 -6.26
CA LEU A 59 5.80 11.66 -5.04
C LEU A 59 7.03 12.34 -4.45
N PRO A 60 6.88 13.50 -3.80
CA PRO A 60 7.97 14.15 -3.09
C PRO A 60 8.54 13.22 -2.01
N PRO A 61 9.84 13.27 -1.73
CA PRO A 61 10.44 12.50 -0.64
C PRO A 61 9.85 12.94 0.71
N VAL A 62 9.78 11.98 1.66
CA VAL A 62 9.46 12.29 3.06
C VAL A 62 10.58 13.16 3.60
N GLN A 63 10.23 14.26 4.28
CA GLN A 63 11.22 15.14 4.86
C GLN A 63 11.69 14.62 6.24
N ILE A 64 12.91 14.97 6.62
CA ILE A 64 13.42 14.68 7.96
C ILE A 64 12.51 15.36 8.98
N GLY A 65 12.08 14.61 9.99
CA GLY A 65 11.13 15.08 11.00
C GLY A 65 9.64 14.89 10.66
N GLU A 66 9.31 14.41 9.44
CA GLU A 66 7.94 14.05 9.07
C GLU A 66 7.64 12.58 9.40
N PRO A 67 6.37 12.22 9.72
CA PRO A 67 5.95 10.84 9.83
C PRO A 67 6.21 10.07 8.54
N MET A 68 6.75 8.85 8.67
CA MET A 68 7.02 8.01 7.50
C MET A 68 5.71 7.72 6.76
N ARG A 69 5.66 8.01 5.46
CA ARG A 69 4.46 7.84 4.63
C ARG A 69 4.10 6.37 4.42
N ALA A 70 2.80 6.05 4.49
CA ALA A 70 2.25 4.73 4.15
C ALA A 70 0.79 4.87 3.69
N GLY A 71 0.33 3.92 2.88
CA GLY A 71 -1.10 3.72 2.64
C GLY A 71 -1.78 3.22 3.91
N CYS A 72 -2.93 3.80 4.26
CA CYS A 72 -3.63 3.52 5.52
C CYS A 72 -5.11 3.26 5.28
N VAL A 73 -5.69 2.44 6.16
CA VAL A 73 -7.13 2.42 6.43
C VAL A 73 -7.34 3.11 7.77
N ALA A 74 -8.25 4.06 7.80
CA ALA A 74 -8.50 4.90 8.94
C ALA A 74 -10.00 5.13 9.17
N GLN A 75 -10.34 5.63 10.35
CA GLN A 75 -11.68 6.12 10.67
C GLN A 75 -11.65 7.62 10.91
N VAL A 76 -12.61 8.32 10.34
CA VAL A 76 -12.80 9.76 10.60
C VAL A 76 -13.21 9.94 12.07
N VAL A 77 -12.45 10.75 12.80
CA VAL A 77 -12.72 11.11 14.20
C VAL A 77 -13.49 12.42 14.26
N LYS A 78 -13.05 13.41 13.50
CA LYS A 78 -13.65 14.74 13.41
C LYS A 78 -13.47 15.27 11.99
N SER A 79 -14.48 15.96 11.46
CA SER A 79 -14.44 16.51 10.10
C SER A 79 -14.98 17.93 10.08
N ASN A 80 -14.27 18.81 9.40
CA ASN A 80 -14.72 20.13 8.99
C ASN A 80 -14.89 20.18 7.44
N HIS A 81 -14.88 19.01 6.77
CA HIS A 81 -15.09 18.87 5.33
C HIS A 81 -16.50 18.35 5.04
N PRO A 82 -17.24 18.87 4.04
CA PRO A 82 -18.64 18.51 3.78
C PRO A 82 -18.83 17.03 3.36
N ASP A 83 -17.85 16.42 2.70
CA ASP A 83 -17.98 15.08 2.14
C ASP A 83 -17.57 13.95 3.11
N PHE A 84 -17.07 14.28 4.30
CA PHE A 84 -16.61 13.30 5.28
C PHE A 84 -17.31 13.49 6.62
N SER A 85 -17.72 12.38 7.24
CA SER A 85 -18.42 12.39 8.53
C SER A 85 -17.70 11.54 9.57
N ALA A 86 -17.81 11.93 10.84
CA ALA A 86 -17.26 11.15 11.95
C ALA A 86 -17.81 9.71 11.95
N GLY A 87 -16.93 8.75 12.21
CA GLY A 87 -17.22 7.32 12.14
C GLY A 87 -17.04 6.68 10.76
N GLN A 88 -16.93 7.47 9.69
CA GLN A 88 -16.74 6.95 8.32
C GLN A 88 -15.39 6.29 8.17
N MET A 89 -15.37 5.15 7.48
CA MET A 89 -14.14 4.46 7.10
C MET A 89 -13.56 5.04 5.82
N VAL A 90 -12.25 5.29 5.83
CA VAL A 90 -11.54 5.95 4.75
C VAL A 90 -10.21 5.28 4.45
N GLN A 91 -9.75 5.41 3.21
CA GLN A 91 -8.39 5.12 2.79
C GLN A 91 -7.60 6.43 2.68
N ALA A 92 -6.38 6.45 3.19
CA ALA A 92 -5.51 7.63 3.17
C ALA A 92 -4.04 7.26 2.93
N THR A 93 -3.19 8.28 2.73
CA THR A 93 -1.73 8.11 2.59
C THR A 93 -1.03 9.09 3.55
N ASN A 94 -1.09 8.79 4.84
CA ASN A 94 -0.69 9.71 5.91
C ASN A 94 0.36 9.16 6.89
N GLY A 95 0.74 7.88 6.76
CA GLY A 95 1.96 7.37 7.38
C GLY A 95 1.85 6.71 8.74
N TRP A 96 3.01 6.52 9.36
CA TRP A 96 3.21 5.77 10.60
C TRP A 96 2.89 6.63 11.82
N GLN A 97 1.62 6.84 12.06
CA GLN A 97 1.09 7.60 13.20
C GLN A 97 -0.31 7.14 13.56
N ASP A 98 -0.74 7.38 14.81
CA ASP A 98 -2.08 7.00 15.24
C ASP A 98 -3.16 7.93 14.64
N TYR A 99 -2.89 9.24 14.62
CA TYR A 99 -3.82 10.26 14.15
C TYR A 99 -3.14 11.18 13.15
N ALA A 100 -3.90 11.64 12.15
CA ALA A 100 -3.46 12.64 11.21
C ALA A 100 -4.60 13.60 10.87
N VAL A 101 -4.25 14.85 10.65
CA VAL A 101 -5.10 15.81 9.95
C VAL A 101 -4.79 15.72 8.46
N VAL A 102 -5.84 15.58 7.66
CA VAL A 102 -5.75 15.41 6.21
C VAL A 102 -6.60 16.49 5.54
N ASP A 103 -6.01 17.20 4.59
CA ASP A 103 -6.75 18.06 3.67
C ASP A 103 -7.03 17.24 2.39
N PRO A 104 -8.30 16.88 2.10
CA PRO A 104 -8.65 16.09 0.93
C PRO A 104 -8.35 16.79 -0.41
N ALA A 105 -8.23 18.11 -0.41
CA ALA A 105 -7.96 18.91 -1.60
C ALA A 105 -6.48 18.99 -1.98
N HIS A 106 -5.56 18.66 -1.05
CA HIS A 106 -4.13 18.86 -1.26
C HIS A 106 -3.32 17.56 -1.28
N PRO A 107 -2.66 17.23 -2.41
CA PRO A 107 -1.67 16.16 -2.47
C PRO A 107 -0.47 16.43 -1.52
N PRO A 108 0.21 15.40 -1.00
CA PRO A 108 0.07 13.99 -1.32
C PRO A 108 -1.03 13.27 -0.52
N SER A 109 -1.78 13.99 0.29
CA SER A 109 -2.89 13.43 1.07
C SER A 109 -3.99 12.97 0.10
N SER A 110 -4.21 11.67 0.03
CA SER A 110 -5.38 11.13 -0.67
C SER A 110 -6.33 10.60 0.38
N LEU A 111 -7.46 11.26 0.57
CA LEU A 111 -8.52 10.77 1.42
C LEU A 111 -9.68 10.28 0.56
N ARG A 112 -10.06 9.02 0.70
CA ARG A 112 -11.17 8.41 -0.06
C ARG A 112 -12.07 7.64 0.88
N ALA A 113 -13.38 7.79 0.71
CA ALA A 113 -14.35 6.94 1.39
C ALA A 113 -14.15 5.48 0.96
N MET A 114 -14.19 4.56 1.93
CA MET A 114 -14.21 3.14 1.61
C MET A 114 -15.59 2.73 1.11
N PRO A 115 -15.67 1.80 0.15
CA PRO A 115 -16.95 1.19 -0.21
C PRO A 115 -17.60 0.51 1.01
N GLU A 116 -18.91 0.63 1.14
CA GLU A 116 -19.64 0.02 2.24
C GLU A 116 -19.46 -1.50 2.25
N GLY A 117 -19.12 -2.05 3.42
CA GLY A 117 -18.87 -3.49 3.60
C GLY A 117 -17.54 -4.01 3.06
N ALA A 118 -16.69 -3.15 2.49
CA ALA A 118 -15.36 -3.59 2.02
C ALA A 118 -14.46 -3.95 3.21
N PRO A 119 -13.86 -5.16 3.24
CA PRO A 119 -12.89 -5.52 4.27
C PRO A 119 -11.66 -4.59 4.22
N SER A 120 -11.22 -4.13 5.40
CA SER A 120 -10.10 -3.20 5.51
C SER A 120 -8.81 -3.70 4.86
N GLU A 121 -8.54 -5.01 4.99
CA GLU A 121 -7.36 -5.67 4.43
C GLU A 121 -7.35 -5.60 2.89
N MET A 122 -8.51 -5.69 2.26
CA MET A 122 -8.61 -5.59 0.80
C MET A 122 -8.23 -4.20 0.28
N MET A 123 -8.50 -3.15 1.07
CA MET A 123 -8.15 -1.78 0.69
C MET A 123 -6.64 -1.52 0.66
N LEU A 124 -5.85 -2.31 1.38
CA LEU A 124 -4.39 -2.25 1.39
C LEU A 124 -3.73 -3.37 0.56
N SER A 125 -4.51 -4.25 -0.06
CA SER A 125 -4.04 -5.37 -0.90
C SER A 125 -4.64 -5.30 -2.30
N VAL A 126 -5.63 -6.14 -2.61
CA VAL A 126 -6.20 -6.27 -3.97
C VAL A 126 -6.93 -5.03 -4.49
N LEU A 127 -7.52 -4.23 -3.60
CA LEU A 127 -8.14 -2.93 -3.94
C LEU A 127 -7.19 -1.74 -3.65
N GLY A 128 -5.98 -2.02 -3.19
CA GLY A 128 -4.92 -1.05 -2.93
C GLY A 128 -3.90 -0.97 -4.05
N VAL A 129 -2.75 -0.34 -3.76
CA VAL A 129 -1.66 -0.08 -4.72
C VAL A 129 -1.17 -1.36 -5.41
N THR A 130 -1.00 -2.46 -4.67
CA THR A 130 -0.48 -3.73 -5.21
C THR A 130 -1.45 -4.38 -6.19
N GLY A 131 -2.75 -4.39 -5.87
CA GLY A 131 -3.77 -4.92 -6.76
C GLY A 131 -3.99 -4.05 -7.99
N LEU A 132 -4.05 -2.73 -7.82
CA LEU A 132 -4.15 -1.78 -8.96
C LEU A 132 -2.93 -1.87 -9.88
N THR A 133 -1.73 -2.02 -9.31
CA THR A 133 -0.50 -2.22 -10.10
C THR A 133 -0.58 -3.50 -10.94
N ALA A 134 -1.04 -4.61 -10.33
CA ALA A 134 -1.22 -5.86 -11.05
C ALA A 134 -2.30 -5.74 -12.14
N TYR A 135 -3.43 -5.11 -11.82
CA TYR A 135 -4.56 -4.95 -12.74
C TYR A 135 -4.17 -4.14 -13.97
N PHE A 136 -3.72 -2.90 -13.79
CA PHE A 136 -3.39 -2.02 -14.91
C PHE A 136 -2.12 -2.49 -15.65
N GLY A 137 -1.10 -2.95 -14.93
CA GLY A 137 0.12 -3.46 -15.54
C GLY A 137 -0.13 -4.69 -16.43
N LEU A 138 -1.01 -5.60 -16.00
CA LEU A 138 -1.29 -6.80 -16.75
C LEU A 138 -2.33 -6.56 -17.85
N LEU A 139 -3.43 -5.87 -17.56
CA LEU A 139 -4.55 -5.76 -18.50
C LEU A 139 -4.41 -4.62 -19.48
N ASP A 140 -3.96 -3.43 -19.02
CA ASP A 140 -3.86 -2.27 -19.91
C ASP A 140 -2.55 -2.25 -20.72
N LEU A 141 -1.45 -2.72 -20.12
CA LEU A 141 -0.14 -2.72 -20.77
C LEU A 141 0.22 -4.09 -21.36
N GLY A 142 -0.02 -5.17 -20.62
CA GLY A 142 0.30 -6.53 -21.03
C GLY A 142 -0.71 -7.12 -22.00
N ASP A 143 -1.97 -6.77 -21.85
CA ASP A 143 -3.13 -7.23 -22.65
C ASP A 143 -3.08 -8.73 -23.03
N PRO A 144 -2.88 -9.65 -22.05
CA PRO A 144 -2.72 -11.06 -22.35
C PRO A 144 -4.02 -11.67 -22.89
N GLN A 145 -3.89 -12.48 -23.94
CA GLN A 145 -5.03 -13.14 -24.57
C GLN A 145 -5.22 -14.57 -24.02
N PRO A 146 -6.46 -15.12 -24.02
CA PRO A 146 -6.72 -16.49 -23.60
C PRO A 146 -5.83 -17.50 -24.35
N GLY A 147 -5.24 -18.44 -23.60
CA GLY A 147 -4.31 -19.44 -24.14
C GLY A 147 -2.84 -19.02 -24.18
N GLU A 148 -2.53 -17.74 -24.01
CA GLU A 148 -1.14 -17.28 -23.89
C GLU A 148 -0.52 -17.70 -22.55
N THR A 149 0.82 -17.65 -22.49
CA THR A 149 1.57 -17.94 -21.28
C THR A 149 2.07 -16.65 -20.64
N VAL A 150 1.66 -16.42 -19.40
CA VAL A 150 2.10 -15.29 -18.57
C VAL A 150 3.14 -15.78 -17.56
N LEU A 151 4.37 -15.24 -17.64
CA LEU A 151 5.44 -15.50 -16.70
C LEU A 151 5.46 -14.40 -15.62
N VAL A 152 5.30 -14.78 -14.35
CA VAL A 152 5.26 -13.85 -13.23
C VAL A 152 6.48 -14.04 -12.34
N SER A 153 7.38 -13.05 -12.30
CA SER A 153 8.49 -13.00 -11.35
C SER A 153 8.01 -12.49 -10.00
N GLY A 154 8.53 -13.07 -8.90
CA GLY A 154 8.05 -12.75 -7.55
C GLY A 154 6.57 -13.14 -7.35
N ALA A 155 6.13 -14.24 -7.95
CA ALA A 155 4.74 -14.65 -8.03
C ALA A 155 4.05 -14.84 -6.66
N ALA A 156 4.80 -15.17 -5.61
CA ALA A 156 4.29 -15.25 -4.23
C ALA A 156 4.30 -13.92 -3.48
N GLY A 157 4.68 -12.83 -4.14
CA GLY A 157 4.61 -11.48 -3.57
C GLY A 157 3.22 -10.86 -3.75
N ALA A 158 2.96 -9.73 -3.07
CA ALA A 158 1.66 -9.08 -3.05
C ALA A 158 1.13 -8.73 -4.46
N THR A 159 1.94 -8.09 -5.30
CA THR A 159 1.56 -7.77 -6.70
C THR A 159 1.56 -9.00 -7.59
N GLY A 160 2.59 -9.85 -7.47
CA GLY A 160 2.75 -11.04 -8.34
C GLY A 160 1.63 -12.05 -8.17
N SER A 161 1.16 -12.29 -6.94
CA SER A 161 0.06 -13.22 -6.69
C SER A 161 -1.27 -12.72 -7.28
N VAL A 162 -1.52 -11.42 -7.22
CA VAL A 162 -2.71 -10.83 -7.86
C VAL A 162 -2.60 -10.91 -9.37
N ALA A 163 -1.44 -10.55 -9.95
CA ALA A 163 -1.21 -10.62 -11.40
C ALA A 163 -1.42 -12.05 -11.94
N GLY A 164 -0.91 -13.06 -11.23
CA GLY A 164 -1.12 -14.46 -11.60
C GLY A 164 -2.58 -14.89 -11.58
N GLN A 165 -3.33 -14.50 -10.55
CA GLN A 165 -4.76 -14.79 -10.46
C GLN A 165 -5.53 -14.10 -11.58
N ILE A 166 -5.27 -12.83 -11.88
CA ILE A 166 -5.90 -12.12 -13.00
C ILE A 166 -5.59 -12.81 -14.32
N ALA A 167 -4.32 -13.19 -14.57
CA ALA A 167 -3.94 -13.92 -15.79
C ALA A 167 -4.71 -15.24 -15.94
N LYS A 168 -4.89 -15.99 -14.84
CA LYS A 168 -5.71 -17.22 -14.84
C LYS A 168 -7.17 -16.93 -15.16
N ILE A 169 -7.77 -15.91 -14.55
CA ILE A 169 -9.15 -15.49 -14.83
C ILE A 169 -9.32 -15.12 -16.32
N LYS A 170 -8.29 -14.54 -16.93
CA LYS A 170 -8.25 -14.23 -18.37
C LYS A 170 -8.08 -15.47 -19.27
N GLY A 171 -7.90 -16.66 -18.70
CA GLY A 171 -7.73 -17.91 -19.45
C GLY A 171 -6.30 -18.15 -19.93
N CYS A 172 -5.32 -17.49 -19.35
CA CYS A 172 -3.92 -17.70 -19.65
C CYS A 172 -3.35 -18.91 -18.92
N ARG A 173 -2.29 -19.49 -19.48
CA ARG A 173 -1.40 -20.39 -18.75
C ARG A 173 -0.45 -19.52 -17.90
N VAL A 174 -0.36 -19.78 -16.60
CA VAL A 174 0.47 -18.96 -15.71
C VAL A 174 1.68 -19.76 -15.22
N VAL A 175 2.87 -19.14 -15.28
CA VAL A 175 4.13 -19.68 -14.76
C VAL A 175 4.67 -18.71 -13.73
N GLY A 176 4.80 -19.16 -12.47
CA GLY A 176 5.31 -18.34 -11.36
C GLY A 176 6.75 -18.64 -11.02
N ILE A 177 7.53 -17.61 -10.71
CA ILE A 177 8.87 -17.71 -10.15
C ILE A 177 8.80 -17.26 -8.69
N ALA A 178 9.20 -18.12 -7.75
CA ALA A 178 9.24 -17.82 -6.32
C ALA A 178 10.47 -18.43 -5.65
N GLY A 179 10.89 -17.83 -4.54
CA GLY A 179 12.02 -18.33 -3.72
C GLY A 179 11.56 -19.39 -2.73
N GLY A 180 12.07 -20.60 -2.89
CA GLY A 180 11.89 -21.71 -1.96
C GLY A 180 10.61 -22.55 -2.15
N PRO A 181 10.65 -23.80 -1.66
CA PRO A 181 9.58 -24.79 -1.90
C PRO A 181 8.24 -24.41 -1.24
N GLU A 182 8.26 -23.78 -0.08
CA GLU A 182 7.06 -23.36 0.65
C GLU A 182 6.21 -22.37 -0.15
N LYS A 183 6.85 -21.31 -0.72
CA LYS A 183 6.17 -20.33 -1.58
C LYS A 183 5.66 -20.95 -2.88
N CYS A 184 6.41 -21.92 -3.41
CA CYS A 184 5.99 -22.64 -4.61
C CYS A 184 4.76 -23.53 -4.33
N ALA A 185 4.73 -24.24 -3.20
CA ALA A 185 3.58 -25.03 -2.77
C ALA A 185 2.35 -24.15 -2.60
N TRP A 186 2.46 -23.03 -1.88
CA TRP A 186 1.37 -22.08 -1.73
C TRP A 186 0.81 -21.58 -3.07
N LEU A 187 1.67 -21.26 -4.02
CA LEU A 187 1.24 -20.83 -5.35
C LEU A 187 0.46 -21.90 -6.10
N THR A 188 0.85 -23.19 -5.99
CA THR A 188 0.20 -24.27 -6.72
C THR A 188 -1.09 -24.74 -6.06
N GLU A 189 -1.16 -24.71 -4.74
CA GLU A 189 -2.25 -25.29 -3.96
C GLU A 189 -3.36 -24.29 -3.65
N GLU A 190 -3.00 -23.05 -3.33
CA GLU A 190 -3.94 -22.05 -2.83
C GLU A 190 -4.15 -20.85 -3.79
N ALA A 191 -3.09 -20.30 -4.35
CA ALA A 191 -3.22 -19.08 -5.13
C ALA A 191 -3.68 -19.34 -6.57
N VAL A 192 -3.00 -20.20 -7.29
CA VAL A 192 -3.29 -20.50 -8.71
C VAL A 192 -2.66 -21.85 -9.05
N SER A 193 -3.26 -22.68 -9.88
CA SER A 193 -2.61 -23.90 -10.40
C SER A 193 -1.48 -23.53 -11.36
N TYR A 194 -0.25 -23.41 -10.86
CA TYR A 194 0.93 -23.03 -11.63
C TYR A 194 1.82 -24.20 -12.01
N THR A 195 2.59 -23.99 -13.09
CA THR A 195 3.90 -24.57 -13.21
C THR A 195 4.90 -23.61 -12.54
N HIS A 196 5.70 -24.04 -11.59
CA HIS A 196 6.62 -23.17 -10.84
C HIS A 196 8.08 -23.40 -11.22
N LEU A 197 8.89 -22.34 -11.08
CA LEU A 197 10.34 -22.41 -11.10
C LEU A 197 10.84 -21.93 -9.73
N THR A 198 11.57 -22.80 -9.03
CA THR A 198 12.33 -22.41 -7.83
C THR A 198 13.64 -21.77 -8.24
N LEU A 199 13.91 -20.59 -7.73
CA LEU A 199 15.25 -20.01 -7.78
C LEU A 199 16.01 -20.48 -6.53
N PRO A 200 17.31 -20.76 -6.64
CA PRO A 200 18.17 -21.14 -5.52
C PRO A 200 18.30 -20.01 -4.51
#